data_23bb7178783d801470dfe43f613c559e
#
_entry.id   23bb7178783d801470dfe43f613c559e
#
_cell.length_a   1.000
_cell.length_b   1.000
_cell.length_c   1.000
_cell.angle_alpha   90.00
_cell.angle_beta   90.00
_cell.angle_gamma   90.00
#
_symmetry.space_group_name_H-M   'P 1'
#
loop_
_entity.id
_entity.type
_entity.pdbx_description
1 polymer ?
#
loop_
_entity_poly.entity_id
_entity_poly.type
_entity_poly.pdbx_seq_one_letter_code
_entity_poly.pdbx_strand_id
1 'polypeptide(L)'
;GELMLRSGAETHRVEDTMTRILATAGFSVYSAFVLPTGVMLTLSEPKVCSISITKRTLDGGKNMSRVCEANEISRDFCSARIDLDEAEKRLAVILKEVLYPMWLKIIGTMFACAGMAVAFGGGMLDFGAGLVCGFFLALVNYFLRSLIGKDIIADTLCALTVTIAAIAIAFIFQSYLPRIGTLLTSAVISGCIMPLVPGV
;
A
#
# COMPACT_ATOMS: atom_id res chain seq x y z
N GLY A 1 -10.83 11.02 7.98
CA GLY A 1 -10.67 11.23 6.53
C GLY A 1 -9.20 11.15 6.12
N GLU A 2 -8.36 12.07 6.59
CA GLU A 2 -6.92 12.13 6.21
C GLU A 2 -6.19 10.80 6.38
N LEU A 3 -6.35 10.14 7.53
CA LEU A 3 -5.69 8.85 7.80
C LEU A 3 -6.08 7.77 6.79
N MET A 4 -7.36 7.66 6.49
CA MET A 4 -7.87 6.68 5.52
C MET A 4 -7.32 6.96 4.12
N LEU A 5 -7.34 8.23 3.69
CA LEU A 5 -6.82 8.64 2.37
C LEU A 5 -5.32 8.36 2.25
N ARG A 6 -4.51 8.71 3.27
CA ARG A 6 -3.08 8.39 3.36
C ARG A 6 -2.79 6.90 3.35
N SER A 7 -3.74 6.09 3.77
CA SER A 7 -3.62 4.63 3.81
C SER A 7 -4.16 3.94 2.56
N GLY A 8 -4.49 4.71 1.52
CA GLY A 8 -4.92 4.20 0.22
C GLY A 8 -6.39 3.78 0.16
N ALA A 9 -7.24 4.33 1.02
CA ALA A 9 -8.68 4.15 0.89
C ALA A 9 -9.22 4.90 -0.34
N GLU A 10 -10.23 4.33 -0.96
CA GLU A 10 -10.95 4.96 -2.07
C GLU A 10 -11.62 6.26 -1.63
N THR A 11 -11.56 7.30 -2.45
CA THR A 11 -12.07 8.64 -2.13
C THR A 11 -13.52 8.66 -1.69
N HIS A 12 -14.38 7.90 -2.38
CA HIS A 12 -15.81 7.82 -2.04
C HIS A 12 -16.06 7.18 -0.65
N ARG A 13 -15.25 6.19 -0.25
CA ARG A 13 -15.34 5.58 1.10
C ARG A 13 -14.91 6.55 2.18
N VAL A 14 -13.89 7.34 1.91
CA VAL A 14 -13.43 8.39 2.85
C VAL A 14 -14.52 9.45 3.02
N GLU A 15 -15.12 9.90 1.91
CA GLU A 15 -16.21 10.88 1.90
C GLU A 15 -17.44 10.40 2.66
N ASP A 16 -17.89 9.16 2.41
CA ASP A 16 -19.00 8.53 3.12
C ASP A 16 -18.71 8.44 4.63
N THR A 17 -17.52 8.02 5.02
CA THR A 17 -17.12 7.94 6.43
C THR A 17 -17.12 9.33 7.10
N MET A 18 -16.58 10.34 6.43
CA MET A 18 -16.58 11.72 6.93
C MET A 18 -18.01 12.26 7.08
N THR A 19 -18.85 12.04 6.08
CA THR A 19 -20.24 12.46 6.07
C THR A 19 -21.03 11.84 7.22
N ARG A 20 -20.83 10.55 7.51
CA ARG A 20 -21.48 9.87 8.66
C ARG A 20 -21.05 10.44 10.00
N ILE A 21 -19.75 10.70 10.18
CA ILE A 21 -19.23 11.32 11.41
C ILE A 21 -19.86 12.71 11.60
N LEU A 22 -19.96 13.51 10.55
CA LEU A 22 -20.54 14.85 10.60
C LEU A 22 -22.05 14.83 10.89
N ALA A 23 -22.77 13.89 10.31
CA ALA A 23 -24.19 13.69 10.59
C ALA A 23 -24.43 13.38 12.07
N THR A 24 -23.56 12.58 12.69
CA THR A 24 -23.63 12.23 14.11
C THR A 24 -23.27 13.42 15.01
N ALA A 25 -22.41 14.32 14.56
CA ALA A 25 -21.99 15.50 15.31
C ALA A 25 -23.05 16.62 15.38
N GLY A 26 -24.16 16.47 14.64
CA GLY A 26 -25.34 17.38 14.78
C GLY A 26 -25.23 18.72 14.07
N PHE A 27 -24.31 18.88 13.13
CA PHE A 27 -24.20 20.11 12.32
C PHE A 27 -25.39 20.27 11.35
N SER A 28 -25.92 21.49 11.24
CA SER A 28 -27.08 21.79 10.39
C SER A 28 -26.73 21.70 8.88
N VAL A 29 -25.56 22.19 8.51
CA VAL A 29 -25.07 22.16 7.13
C VAL A 29 -23.62 21.72 7.14
N TYR A 30 -23.32 20.65 6.45
CA TYR A 30 -21.96 20.14 6.30
C TYR A 30 -21.74 19.59 4.89
N SER A 31 -20.52 19.68 4.42
CA SER A 31 -20.09 19.10 3.16
C SER A 31 -18.68 18.55 3.32
N ALA A 32 -18.49 17.30 2.92
CA ALA A 32 -17.18 16.67 2.81
C ALA A 32 -16.91 16.44 1.33
N PHE A 33 -15.72 16.85 0.87
CA PHE A 33 -15.26 16.61 -0.49
C PHE A 33 -13.85 16.03 -0.43
N VAL A 34 -13.65 14.91 -1.11
CA VAL A 34 -12.41 14.14 -1.04
C VAL A 34 -11.79 14.00 -2.42
N LEU A 35 -10.55 14.45 -2.53
CA LEU A 35 -9.70 14.25 -3.70
C LEU A 35 -8.58 13.26 -3.37
N PRO A 36 -7.97 12.59 -4.35
CA PRO A 36 -6.81 11.71 -4.10
C PRO A 36 -5.66 12.39 -3.36
N THR A 37 -5.54 13.71 -3.48
CA THR A 37 -4.46 14.53 -2.91
C THR A 37 -4.87 15.36 -1.70
N GLY A 38 -6.11 15.26 -1.22
CA GLY A 38 -6.56 16.03 -0.08
C GLY A 38 -8.03 15.88 0.27
N VAL A 39 -8.36 16.36 1.44
CA VAL A 39 -9.72 16.40 1.97
C VAL A 39 -10.14 17.85 2.23
N MET A 40 -11.37 18.17 1.88
CA MET A 40 -12.02 19.45 2.17
C MET A 40 -13.26 19.19 3.01
N LEU A 41 -13.40 19.96 4.05
CA LEU A 41 -14.52 19.91 4.97
C LEU A 41 -15.10 21.30 5.15
N THR A 42 -16.38 21.47 4.93
CA THR A 42 -17.09 22.72 5.20
C THR A 42 -18.21 22.46 6.19
N LEU A 43 -18.24 23.25 7.24
CA LEU A 43 -19.26 23.25 8.27
C LEU A 43 -19.90 24.62 8.30
N SER A 44 -21.22 24.68 8.33
CA SER A 44 -21.97 25.94 8.46
C SER A 44 -23.07 25.78 9.49
N GLU A 45 -23.10 26.71 10.41
CA GLU A 45 -24.17 26.85 11.40
C GLU A 45 -24.90 28.18 11.21
N PRO A 46 -26.24 28.25 11.33
CA PRO A 46 -27.02 29.46 11.06
C PRO A 46 -26.64 30.69 11.92
N LYS A 47 -25.97 30.46 13.06
CA LYS A 47 -25.57 31.51 14.02
C LYS A 47 -24.07 31.69 14.16
N VAL A 48 -23.25 30.92 13.44
CA VAL A 48 -21.82 30.93 13.54
C VAL A 48 -21.25 31.00 12.13
N CYS A 49 -20.06 31.60 11.96
CA CYS A 49 -19.38 31.66 10.66
C CYS A 49 -19.15 30.26 10.09
N SER A 50 -19.31 30.13 8.77
CA SER A 50 -18.92 28.91 8.06
C SER A 50 -17.41 28.66 8.19
N ILE A 51 -17.04 27.46 8.60
CA ILE A 51 -15.65 27.03 8.74
C ILE A 51 -15.37 26.06 7.60
N SER A 52 -14.36 26.37 6.80
CA SER A 52 -13.86 25.46 5.76
C SER A 52 -12.43 25.06 6.07
N ILE A 53 -12.16 23.76 6.13
CA ILE A 53 -10.84 23.19 6.40
C ILE A 53 -10.44 22.41 5.17
N THR A 54 -9.27 22.75 4.62
CA THR A 54 -8.65 22.01 3.53
C THR A 54 -7.34 21.42 4.03
N LYS A 55 -7.16 20.11 3.85
CA LYS A 55 -5.96 19.41 4.26
C LYS A 55 -5.39 18.63 3.08
N ARG A 56 -4.16 19.00 2.67
CA ARG A 56 -3.43 18.26 1.64
C ARG A 56 -2.92 16.95 2.22
N THR A 57 -3.15 15.88 1.50
CA THR A 57 -2.68 14.55 1.86
C THR A 57 -1.56 14.15 0.91
N LEU A 58 -0.40 13.86 1.47
CA LEU A 58 0.69 13.25 0.73
C LEU A 58 0.50 11.74 0.74
N ASP A 59 0.85 11.09 -0.34
CA ASP A 59 0.72 9.65 -0.50
C ASP A 59 1.49 8.92 0.62
N GLY A 60 0.80 8.10 1.38
CA GLY A 60 1.34 7.39 2.54
C GLY A 60 1.55 5.89 2.31
N GLY A 61 1.25 5.43 1.09
CA GLY A 61 1.29 4.00 0.74
C GLY A 61 0.02 3.24 1.15
N LYS A 62 -0.21 2.08 0.54
CA LYS A 62 -1.40 1.26 0.79
C LYS A 62 -1.27 0.48 2.11
N ASN A 63 -2.18 0.73 3.03
CA ASN A 63 -2.25 0.04 4.32
C ASN A 63 -3.71 -0.23 4.69
N MET A 64 -4.22 -1.36 4.23
CA MET A 64 -5.62 -1.73 4.44
C MET A 64 -5.97 -1.99 5.91
N SER A 65 -5.03 -2.44 6.75
CA SER A 65 -5.27 -2.58 8.19
C SER A 65 -5.62 -1.25 8.82
N ARG A 66 -4.86 -0.20 8.53
CA ARG A 66 -5.16 1.16 9.02
C ARG A 66 -6.50 1.67 8.53
N VAL A 67 -6.88 1.36 7.28
CA VAL A 67 -8.20 1.71 6.74
C VAL A 67 -9.31 0.99 7.51
N CYS A 68 -9.15 -0.30 7.79
CA CYS A 68 -10.12 -1.09 8.55
C CYS A 68 -10.27 -0.56 9.98
N GLU A 69 -9.18 -0.32 10.69
CA GLU A 69 -9.17 0.21 12.05
C GLU A 69 -9.79 1.62 12.13
N ALA A 70 -9.42 2.51 11.19
CA ALA A 70 -10.03 3.84 11.12
C ALA A 70 -11.55 3.78 10.87
N ASN A 71 -11.99 2.83 10.05
CA ASN A 71 -13.40 2.62 9.76
C ASN A 71 -14.15 2.04 10.98
N GLU A 72 -13.50 1.15 11.76
CA GLU A 72 -14.04 0.62 13.00
C GLU A 72 -14.21 1.73 14.04
N ILE A 73 -13.21 2.55 14.27
CA ILE A 73 -13.30 3.73 15.16
C ILE A 73 -14.43 4.67 14.72
N SER A 74 -14.57 4.91 13.42
CA SER A 74 -15.66 5.71 12.88
C SER A 74 -17.04 5.13 13.22
N ARG A 75 -17.20 3.81 13.11
CA ARG A 75 -18.45 3.12 13.45
C ARG A 75 -18.75 3.18 14.96
N ASP A 76 -17.73 2.98 15.79
CA ASP A 76 -17.86 3.06 17.24
C ASP A 76 -18.25 4.48 17.67
N PHE A 77 -17.66 5.50 17.07
CA PHE A 77 -18.02 6.89 17.31
C PHE A 77 -19.46 7.20 16.86
N CYS A 78 -19.84 6.82 15.64
CA CYS A 78 -21.19 7.04 15.11
C CYS A 78 -22.28 6.29 15.90
N SER A 79 -21.93 5.17 16.55
CA SER A 79 -22.85 4.43 17.42
C SER A 79 -22.80 4.88 18.89
N ALA A 80 -22.13 6.00 19.18
CA ALA A 80 -21.93 6.55 20.53
C ALA A 80 -21.32 5.57 21.55
N ARG A 81 -20.52 4.60 21.08
CA ARG A 81 -19.77 3.66 21.94
C ARG A 81 -18.51 4.29 22.51
N ILE A 82 -17.91 5.21 21.76
CA ILE A 82 -16.73 5.95 22.17
C ILE A 82 -16.97 7.44 22.03
N ASP A 83 -16.32 8.22 22.88
CA ASP A 83 -16.28 9.68 22.86
C ASP A 83 -15.26 10.19 21.85
N LEU A 84 -15.31 11.48 21.52
CA LEU A 84 -14.42 12.16 20.60
C LEU A 84 -12.95 12.05 21.04
N ASP A 85 -12.70 12.25 22.34
CA ASP A 85 -11.36 12.18 22.92
C ASP A 85 -10.75 10.77 22.81
N GLU A 86 -11.58 9.74 23.01
CA GLU A 86 -11.15 8.35 22.84
C GLU A 86 -10.90 8.01 21.37
N ALA A 87 -11.77 8.47 20.46
CA ALA A 87 -11.59 8.30 19.03
C ALA A 87 -10.28 8.95 18.55
N GLU A 88 -9.96 10.15 19.01
CA GLU A 88 -8.71 10.84 18.68
C GLU A 88 -7.49 10.08 19.20
N LYS A 89 -7.52 9.60 20.44
CA LYS A 89 -6.45 8.77 21.01
C LYS A 89 -6.21 7.52 20.22
N ARG A 90 -7.25 6.76 19.86
CA ARG A 90 -7.13 5.54 19.04
C ARG A 90 -6.57 5.83 17.66
N LEU A 91 -7.04 6.90 17.00
CA LEU A 91 -6.48 7.32 15.72
C LEU A 91 -4.99 7.71 15.79
N ALA A 92 -4.58 8.37 16.89
CA ALA A 92 -3.19 8.74 17.12
C ALA A 92 -2.27 7.52 17.32
N VAL A 93 -2.78 6.44 17.93
CA VAL A 93 -2.05 5.17 18.09
C VAL A 93 -1.82 4.53 16.73
N ILE A 94 -2.87 4.41 15.89
CA ILE A 94 -2.77 3.81 14.55
C ILE A 94 -1.74 4.53 13.68
N LEU A 95 -1.62 5.85 13.81
CA LEU A 95 -0.63 6.63 13.06
C LEU A 95 0.81 6.28 13.40
N LYS A 96 1.07 5.85 14.64
CA LYS A 96 2.42 5.53 15.14
C LYS A 96 2.82 4.07 14.94
N GLU A 97 1.85 3.17 14.73
CA GLU A 97 2.15 1.75 14.60
C GLU A 97 2.88 1.42 13.30
N VAL A 98 4.06 0.81 13.45
CA VAL A 98 4.78 0.15 12.35
C VAL A 98 4.27 -1.29 12.27
N LEU A 99 3.32 -1.53 11.39
CA LEU A 99 2.58 -2.80 11.30
C LEU A 99 3.44 -4.03 11.03
N TYR A 100 4.51 -3.91 10.25
CA TYR A 100 5.33 -5.06 9.88
C TYR A 100 6.82 -4.74 9.94
N PRO A 101 7.62 -5.58 10.63
CA PRO A 101 9.06 -5.46 10.62
C PRO A 101 9.61 -5.71 9.21
N MET A 102 10.75 -5.11 8.92
CA MET A 102 11.39 -5.12 7.60
C MET A 102 11.63 -6.54 7.05
N TRP A 103 12.10 -7.44 7.91
CA TRP A 103 12.36 -8.83 7.54
C TRP A 103 11.11 -9.56 7.01
N LEU A 104 9.94 -9.27 7.60
CA LEU A 104 8.68 -9.89 7.16
C LEU A 104 8.25 -9.39 5.78
N LYS A 105 8.51 -8.10 5.48
CA LYS A 105 8.27 -7.55 4.14
C LYS A 105 9.16 -8.21 3.10
N ILE A 106 10.43 -8.43 3.42
CA ILE A 106 11.38 -9.11 2.52
C ILE A 106 10.90 -10.53 2.24
N ILE A 107 10.59 -11.30 3.28
CA ILE A 107 10.09 -12.69 3.12
C ILE A 107 8.79 -12.70 2.31
N GLY A 108 7.85 -11.80 2.63
CA GLY A 108 6.59 -11.69 1.87
C GLY A 108 6.82 -11.43 0.38
N THR A 109 7.72 -10.52 0.04
CA THR A 109 8.07 -10.23 -1.36
C THR A 109 8.72 -11.42 -2.06
N MET A 110 9.62 -12.14 -1.38
CA MET A 110 10.25 -13.35 -1.91
C MET A 110 9.20 -14.40 -2.29
N PHE A 111 8.32 -14.72 -1.35
CA PHE A 111 7.27 -15.72 -1.59
C PHE A 111 6.23 -15.25 -2.61
N ALA A 112 5.90 -13.98 -2.65
CA ALA A 112 5.01 -13.42 -3.65
C ALA A 112 5.59 -13.57 -5.06
N CYS A 113 6.87 -13.21 -5.27
CA CYS A 113 7.55 -13.39 -6.55
C CYS A 113 7.63 -14.86 -6.97
N ALA A 114 8.00 -15.75 -6.05
CA ALA A 114 8.11 -17.17 -6.30
C ALA A 114 6.75 -17.83 -6.63
N GLY A 115 5.72 -17.50 -5.87
CA GLY A 115 4.37 -18.01 -6.10
C GLY A 115 3.78 -17.54 -7.43
N MET A 116 3.99 -16.26 -7.77
CA MET A 116 3.56 -15.72 -9.06
C MET A 116 4.35 -16.31 -10.23
N ALA A 117 5.64 -16.60 -10.09
CA ALA A 117 6.41 -17.29 -11.13
C ALA A 117 5.80 -18.66 -11.44
N VAL A 118 5.37 -19.43 -10.44
CA VAL A 118 4.66 -20.70 -10.64
C VAL A 118 3.28 -20.49 -11.26
N ALA A 119 2.55 -19.47 -10.83
CA ALA A 119 1.23 -19.14 -11.40
C ALA A 119 1.30 -18.79 -12.90
N PHE A 120 2.41 -18.22 -13.37
CA PHE A 120 2.70 -17.97 -14.79
C PHE A 120 3.27 -19.20 -15.54
N GLY A 121 3.15 -20.39 -14.98
CA GLY A 121 3.54 -21.65 -15.63
C GLY A 121 4.96 -22.09 -15.36
N GLY A 122 5.67 -21.47 -14.43
CA GLY A 122 7.00 -21.90 -13.98
C GLY A 122 6.96 -23.18 -13.15
N GLY A 123 8.07 -23.93 -13.16
CA GLY A 123 8.27 -25.13 -12.35
C GLY A 123 8.91 -24.83 -10.98
N MET A 124 9.33 -25.91 -10.29
CA MET A 124 10.01 -25.80 -8.98
C MET A 124 11.34 -25.02 -9.05
N LEU A 125 12.02 -25.12 -10.19
CA LEU A 125 13.26 -24.35 -10.42
C LEU A 125 12.98 -22.86 -10.55
N ASP A 126 11.88 -22.50 -11.23
CA ASP A 126 11.43 -21.12 -11.38
C ASP A 126 10.95 -20.54 -10.06
N PHE A 127 10.37 -21.38 -9.18
CA PHE A 127 10.05 -21.01 -7.82
C PHE A 127 11.32 -20.60 -7.04
N GLY A 128 12.39 -21.43 -7.12
CA GLY A 128 13.68 -21.11 -6.49
C GLY A 128 14.31 -19.82 -7.04
N ALA A 129 14.31 -19.65 -8.37
CA ALA A 129 14.77 -18.42 -9.01
C ALA A 129 13.94 -17.21 -8.61
N GLY A 130 12.63 -17.35 -8.50
CA GLY A 130 11.70 -16.33 -8.03
C GLY A 130 11.96 -15.88 -6.59
N LEU A 131 12.33 -16.81 -5.69
CA LEU A 131 12.76 -16.47 -4.32
C LEU A 131 14.00 -15.57 -4.31
N VAL A 132 15.02 -15.95 -5.10
CA VAL A 132 16.27 -15.18 -5.18
C VAL A 132 16.03 -13.80 -5.81
N CYS A 133 15.30 -13.74 -6.92
CA CYS A 133 14.93 -12.46 -7.57
C CYS A 133 14.09 -11.59 -6.64
N GLY A 134 13.13 -12.18 -5.91
CA GLY A 134 12.29 -11.48 -4.94
C GLY A 134 13.08 -10.90 -3.77
N PHE A 135 14.14 -11.58 -3.32
CA PHE A 135 15.05 -11.05 -2.31
C PHE A 135 15.77 -9.79 -2.82
N PHE A 136 16.37 -9.86 -4.02
CA PHE A 136 17.03 -8.71 -4.63
C PHE A 136 16.03 -7.56 -4.87
N LEU A 137 14.82 -7.88 -5.34
CA LEU A 137 13.76 -6.89 -5.52
C LEU A 137 13.44 -6.15 -4.22
N ALA A 138 13.23 -6.89 -3.12
CA ALA A 138 12.91 -6.29 -1.83
C ALA A 138 14.04 -5.38 -1.32
N LEU A 139 15.29 -5.81 -1.49
CA LEU A 139 16.47 -5.05 -1.09
C LEU A 139 16.61 -3.74 -1.90
N VAL A 140 16.53 -3.85 -3.22
CA VAL A 140 16.66 -2.71 -4.14
C VAL A 140 15.51 -1.73 -3.94
N ASN A 141 14.28 -2.21 -3.81
CA ASN A 141 13.11 -1.38 -3.56
C ASN A 141 13.26 -0.57 -2.26
N TYR A 142 13.73 -1.23 -1.19
CA TYR A 142 14.00 -0.54 0.07
C TYR A 142 15.02 0.59 -0.09
N PHE A 143 16.12 0.31 -0.77
CA PHE A 143 17.21 1.25 -0.95
C PHE A 143 16.82 2.43 -1.86
N LEU A 144 16.15 2.15 -2.97
CA LEU A 144 15.73 3.16 -3.94
C LEU A 144 14.63 4.09 -3.38
N ARG A 145 13.65 3.55 -2.66
CA ARG A 145 12.61 4.39 -2.05
C ARG A 145 13.17 5.31 -0.96
N SER A 146 14.24 4.89 -0.27
CA SER A 146 14.95 5.75 0.68
C SER A 146 15.71 6.90 0.02
N LEU A 147 16.19 6.70 -1.24
CA LEU A 147 17.03 7.68 -1.94
C LEU A 147 16.22 8.63 -2.84
N ILE A 148 15.24 8.12 -3.57
CA ILE A 148 14.65 8.85 -4.71
C ILE A 148 13.32 9.51 -4.33
N GLY A 149 12.55 8.96 -3.37
CA GLY A 149 11.29 9.54 -2.90
C GLY A 149 10.18 9.65 -3.96
N LYS A 150 10.39 9.12 -5.19
CA LYS A 150 9.41 9.08 -6.29
C LYS A 150 9.13 7.63 -6.66
N ASP A 151 7.93 7.16 -6.39
CA ASP A 151 7.54 5.77 -6.55
C ASP A 151 7.72 5.24 -7.98
N ILE A 152 7.30 5.99 -9.00
CA ILE A 152 7.38 5.57 -10.41
C ILE A 152 8.82 5.29 -10.87
N ILE A 153 9.77 6.16 -10.49
CA ILE A 153 11.18 6.00 -10.87
C ILE A 153 11.79 4.81 -10.13
N ALA A 154 11.47 4.66 -8.84
CA ALA A 154 11.93 3.54 -8.04
C ALA A 154 11.40 2.20 -8.61
N ASP A 155 10.12 2.12 -8.93
CA ASP A 155 9.49 0.91 -9.47
C ASP A 155 10.07 0.55 -10.86
N THR A 156 10.34 1.54 -11.72
CA THR A 156 10.98 1.32 -13.03
C THR A 156 12.39 0.77 -12.88
N LEU A 157 13.20 1.33 -11.98
CA LEU A 157 14.55 0.84 -11.71
C LEU A 157 14.54 -0.55 -11.06
N CYS A 158 13.59 -0.81 -10.17
CA CYS A 158 13.38 -2.14 -9.60
C CYS A 158 13.05 -3.18 -10.68
N ALA A 159 12.15 -2.87 -11.59
CA ALA A 159 11.80 -3.76 -12.71
C ALA A 159 13.02 -4.06 -13.59
N LEU A 160 13.82 -3.05 -13.91
CA LEU A 160 15.04 -3.22 -14.69
C LEU A 160 16.06 -4.13 -13.99
N THR A 161 16.33 -3.89 -12.71
CA THR A 161 17.30 -4.66 -11.92
C THR A 161 16.87 -6.12 -11.77
N VAL A 162 15.59 -6.38 -11.55
CA VAL A 162 15.04 -7.74 -11.45
C VAL A 162 15.12 -8.47 -12.79
N THR A 163 14.82 -7.79 -13.89
CA THR A 163 14.93 -8.37 -15.23
C THR A 163 16.37 -8.79 -15.54
N ILE A 164 17.35 -7.93 -15.25
CA ILE A 164 18.76 -8.25 -15.40
C ILE A 164 19.17 -9.43 -14.50
N ALA A 165 18.74 -9.45 -13.26
CA ALA A 165 19.03 -10.53 -12.33
C ALA A 165 18.43 -11.87 -12.79
N ALA A 166 17.19 -11.88 -13.28
CA ALA A 166 16.54 -13.08 -13.80
C ALA A 166 17.26 -13.64 -15.02
N ILE A 167 17.67 -12.78 -15.97
CA ILE A 167 18.44 -13.18 -17.14
C ILE A 167 19.81 -13.74 -16.74
N ALA A 168 20.50 -13.09 -15.80
CA ALA A 168 21.79 -13.54 -15.30
C ALA A 168 21.70 -14.92 -14.62
N ILE A 169 20.67 -15.13 -13.77
CA ILE A 169 20.41 -16.41 -13.12
C ILE A 169 20.13 -17.49 -14.17
N ALA A 170 19.31 -17.21 -15.17
CA ALA A 170 19.01 -18.15 -16.24
C ALA A 170 20.26 -18.52 -17.05
N PHE A 171 21.10 -17.54 -17.36
CA PHE A 171 22.35 -17.74 -18.08
C PHE A 171 23.34 -18.62 -17.26
N ILE A 172 23.52 -18.33 -16.00
CA ILE A 172 24.37 -19.10 -15.09
C ILE A 172 23.85 -20.54 -14.99
N PHE A 173 22.53 -20.69 -14.80
CA PHE A 173 21.91 -22.01 -14.66
C PHE A 173 22.08 -22.86 -15.91
N GLN A 174 21.88 -22.27 -17.08
CA GLN A 174 22.05 -22.95 -18.37
C GLN A 174 23.49 -23.31 -18.66
N SER A 175 24.48 -22.50 -18.22
CA SER A 175 25.91 -22.73 -18.43
C SER A 175 26.47 -23.81 -17.49
N TYR A 176 26.05 -23.83 -16.23
CA TYR A 176 26.66 -24.72 -15.23
C TYR A 176 25.81 -25.96 -14.88
N LEU A 177 24.51 -25.93 -15.11
CA LEU A 177 23.57 -26.99 -14.69
C LEU A 177 22.58 -27.42 -15.79
N PRO A 178 23.02 -27.67 -17.03
CA PRO A 178 22.11 -27.96 -18.14
C PRO A 178 21.30 -29.26 -17.98
N ARG A 179 21.70 -30.14 -17.03
CA ARG A 179 21.06 -31.43 -16.78
C ARG A 179 19.87 -31.37 -15.82
N ILE A 180 19.67 -30.25 -15.09
CA ILE A 180 18.67 -30.17 -14.02
C ILE A 180 17.31 -29.66 -14.56
N GLY A 181 17.31 -28.96 -15.70
CA GLY A 181 16.10 -28.44 -16.36
C GLY A 181 16.31 -27.07 -16.99
N THR A 182 15.27 -26.58 -17.65
CA THR A 182 15.26 -25.23 -18.25
C THR A 182 14.46 -24.30 -17.36
N LEU A 183 15.03 -23.13 -17.05
CA LEU A 183 14.32 -22.04 -16.37
C LEU A 183 13.43 -21.29 -17.35
N LEU A 184 12.16 -21.11 -16.98
CA LEU A 184 11.22 -20.28 -17.75
C LEU A 184 11.41 -18.81 -17.35
N THR A 185 12.44 -18.17 -17.88
CA THR A 185 12.83 -16.79 -17.53
C THR A 185 11.67 -15.81 -17.59
N SER A 186 10.77 -15.99 -18.56
CA SER A 186 9.56 -15.16 -18.70
C SER A 186 8.61 -15.26 -17.50
N ALA A 187 8.44 -16.46 -16.95
CA ALA A 187 7.60 -16.67 -15.75
C ALA A 187 8.20 -16.00 -14.51
N VAL A 188 9.53 -16.10 -14.33
CA VAL A 188 10.24 -15.45 -13.22
C VAL A 188 10.16 -13.92 -13.33
N ILE A 189 10.39 -13.35 -14.50
CA ILE A 189 10.31 -11.91 -14.74
C ILE A 189 8.88 -11.42 -14.46
N SER A 190 7.88 -12.08 -15.05
CA SER A 190 6.46 -11.72 -14.85
C SER A 190 6.05 -11.81 -13.37
N GLY A 191 6.51 -12.86 -12.66
CA GLY A 191 6.25 -13.03 -11.24
C GLY A 191 6.86 -11.92 -10.38
N CYS A 192 8.04 -11.44 -10.73
CA CYS A 192 8.73 -10.38 -9.99
C CYS A 192 8.21 -8.96 -10.29
N ILE A 193 7.60 -8.74 -11.46
CA ILE A 193 7.02 -7.44 -11.82
C ILE A 193 5.68 -7.23 -11.09
N MET A 194 4.91 -8.30 -10.85
CA MET A 194 3.57 -8.19 -10.23
C MET A 194 3.54 -7.42 -8.90
N PRO A 195 4.46 -7.65 -7.93
CA PRO A 195 4.49 -6.87 -6.69
C PRO A 195 4.84 -5.39 -6.86
N LEU A 196 5.37 -4.98 -8.02
CA LEU A 196 5.70 -3.58 -8.35
C LEU A 196 4.50 -2.86 -8.98
N VAL A 197 3.55 -3.59 -9.56
CA VAL A 197 2.36 -2.95 -10.13
C VAL A 197 1.53 -2.36 -9.00
N PRO A 198 1.34 -1.03 -8.98
CA PRO A 198 0.46 -0.42 -7.99
C PRO A 198 -0.92 -1.04 -8.17
N GLY A 199 -1.38 -1.79 -7.17
CA GLY A 199 -2.71 -2.40 -7.20
C GLY A 199 -3.74 -1.33 -7.47
N VAL A 200 -4.54 -1.53 -8.50
CA VAL A 200 -5.71 -0.71 -8.85
C VAL A 200 -6.75 -0.80 -7.76
#